data_ed5bbbe055db9d7fd2bda66eb933a2f2
#
_entry.id   ed5bbbe055db9d7fd2bda66eb933a2f2
#
_cell.length_a   1.000
_cell.length_b   1.000
_cell.length_c   1.000
_cell.angle_alpha   90.00
_cell.angle_beta   90.00
_cell.angle_gamma   90.00
#
_symmetry.space_group_name_H-M   'P 1'
#
loop_
_entity.id
_entity.type
_entity.pdbx_description
1 polymer ?
#
loop_
_entity_poly.entity_id
_entity_poly.type
_entity_poly.pdbx_seq_one_letter_code
_entity_poly.pdbx_strand_id
1 'polypeptide(L)'
;WGGMGTAGMVPAWCYFSDGEKIIYRGIAEKIFTEARKGVPHEAENAMAWVDINPEQLKLVYDRFVKQSGADVLFFTRLAGVEMSSKSEVDSLILASKQGLTAYKAKVYIDCTGDGDLAAWAGAIYEIGDRNHTMQSATHCFSLAGVDMFQYTMGVRLHGDNTESPIYEILKSGKYPLIEDNHLCQNPVGPGVVQFNAGHINVNTLDDKQLSDAMIRGREMANQYKEALQAYHSKAFGHAFVNNTAQLLGVREGRRILGDYVLTLDDFKARRQFPDEIGRNSYYVDIHIPGSESVHYGKGESHGIPYRILTPKGFKNLLVAGRCASSDHLVYGSIRVMTNCLVMGEAA
;
A
#
# COMPACT_ATOMS: atom_id res chain seq x y z
N TRP A 1 12.41 -2.38 -6.88
CA TRP A 1 10.99 -2.50 -7.20
C TRP A 1 10.19 -1.62 -6.28
N GLY A 2 9.29 -0.87 -6.86
CA GLY A 2 8.45 0.05 -6.11
C GLY A 2 7.34 -0.65 -5.35
N GLY A 3 6.66 0.13 -4.57
CA GLY A 3 5.47 -0.27 -3.86
C GLY A 3 5.65 -0.38 -2.36
N MET A 4 4.52 -0.58 -1.72
CA MET A 4 4.43 -0.42 -0.27
C MET A 4 5.10 -1.57 0.50
N GLY A 5 5.12 -2.79 -0.04
CA GLY A 5 5.77 -3.93 0.62
C GLY A 5 7.30 -3.93 0.55
N THR A 6 7.91 -3.08 -0.29
CA THR A 6 9.36 -2.94 -0.48
C THR A 6 9.85 -1.58 -0.01
N ALA A 7 9.87 -0.58 -0.89
CA ALA A 7 10.36 0.76 -0.57
C ALA A 7 9.49 1.50 0.47
N GLY A 8 8.20 1.20 0.55
CA GLY A 8 7.27 1.77 1.54
C GLY A 8 7.28 1.04 2.88
N MET A 9 7.92 -0.14 2.97
CA MET A 9 8.07 -0.92 4.19
C MET A 9 6.75 -1.22 4.94
N VAL A 10 5.64 -1.45 4.23
CA VAL A 10 4.42 -1.93 4.88
C VAL A 10 4.67 -3.35 5.39
N PRO A 11 4.44 -3.63 6.70
CA PRO A 11 5.00 -4.80 7.35
C PRO A 11 4.25 -6.09 7.10
N ALA A 12 3.03 -6.03 6.55
CA ALA A 12 2.22 -7.24 6.37
C ALA A 12 1.40 -7.23 5.07
N TRP A 13 1.17 -8.42 4.54
CA TRP A 13 0.13 -8.67 3.58
C TRP A 13 -1.24 -8.58 4.28
N CYS A 14 -2.16 -7.86 3.67
CA CYS A 14 -3.57 -7.96 4.02
C CYS A 14 -4.12 -9.35 3.67
N TYR A 15 -5.43 -9.52 3.57
CA TYR A 15 -6.03 -10.83 3.30
C TYR A 15 -5.64 -11.37 1.92
N PHE A 16 -5.26 -12.66 1.89
CA PHE A 16 -5.16 -13.47 0.67
C PHE A 16 -6.33 -14.46 0.52
N SER A 17 -7.25 -14.44 1.46
CA SER A 17 -8.40 -15.34 1.51
C SER A 17 -9.68 -14.59 1.84
N ASP A 18 -10.80 -15.25 1.61
CA ASP A 18 -12.12 -14.86 2.12
C ASP A 18 -12.39 -15.41 3.54
N GLY A 19 -11.35 -15.89 4.22
CA GLY A 19 -11.45 -16.56 5.51
C GLY A 19 -11.67 -18.08 5.41
N GLU A 20 -11.88 -18.62 4.22
CA GLU A 20 -12.03 -20.06 3.95
C GLU A 20 -10.99 -20.58 2.96
N LYS A 21 -10.74 -19.83 1.90
CA LYS A 21 -9.83 -20.21 0.81
C LYS A 21 -9.11 -19.02 0.23
N ILE A 22 -7.96 -19.26 -0.41
CA ILE A 22 -7.26 -18.24 -1.18
C ILE A 22 -8.14 -17.83 -2.39
N ILE A 23 -8.40 -16.52 -2.52
CA ILE A 23 -9.17 -15.95 -3.62
C ILE A 23 -8.33 -15.04 -4.54
N TYR A 24 -7.15 -14.61 -4.11
CA TYR A 24 -6.20 -13.82 -4.89
C TYR A 24 -5.23 -14.77 -5.60
N ARG A 25 -5.62 -15.26 -6.78
CA ARG A 25 -4.91 -16.29 -7.56
C ARG A 25 -3.87 -15.66 -8.50
N GLY A 26 -3.27 -16.47 -9.36
CA GLY A 26 -2.38 -16.05 -10.42
C GLY A 26 -1.01 -15.58 -9.90
N ILE A 27 -0.52 -14.47 -10.41
CA ILE A 27 0.76 -13.86 -10.01
C ILE A 27 0.73 -13.46 -8.52
N ALA A 28 -0.40 -12.97 -8.02
CA ALA A 28 -0.55 -12.60 -6.62
C ALA A 28 -0.25 -13.77 -5.67
N GLU A 29 -0.85 -14.94 -5.89
CA GLU A 29 -0.61 -16.15 -5.10
C GLU A 29 0.84 -16.63 -5.19
N LYS A 30 1.42 -16.60 -6.39
CA LYS A 30 2.81 -17.02 -6.62
C LYS A 30 3.79 -16.11 -5.87
N ILE A 31 3.63 -14.79 -5.95
CA ILE A 31 4.45 -13.82 -5.24
C ILE A 31 4.31 -14.00 -3.73
N PHE A 32 3.10 -14.15 -3.21
CA PHE A 32 2.82 -14.38 -1.81
C PHE A 32 3.51 -15.65 -1.30
N THR A 33 3.37 -16.76 -2.03
CA THR A 33 3.97 -18.06 -1.69
C THR A 33 5.50 -17.98 -1.61
N GLU A 34 6.13 -17.29 -2.56
CA GLU A 34 7.59 -17.11 -2.55
C GLU A 34 8.06 -16.12 -1.47
N ALA A 35 7.30 -15.04 -1.24
CA ALA A 35 7.65 -14.03 -0.24
C ALA A 35 7.60 -14.59 1.20
N ARG A 36 6.66 -15.50 1.50
CA ARG A 36 6.54 -16.15 2.81
C ARG A 36 7.78 -16.92 3.25
N LYS A 37 8.58 -17.40 2.30
CA LYS A 37 9.86 -18.08 2.63
C LYS A 37 10.83 -17.16 3.38
N GLY A 38 10.64 -15.85 3.32
CA GLY A 38 11.44 -14.85 4.06
C GLY A 38 10.97 -14.61 5.49
N VAL A 39 9.86 -15.23 5.92
CA VAL A 39 9.28 -15.07 7.26
C VAL A 39 8.93 -16.46 7.85
N PRO A 40 9.93 -17.29 8.16
CA PRO A 40 9.74 -18.68 8.58
C PRO A 40 9.06 -18.82 9.96
N HIS A 41 8.88 -17.74 10.70
CA HIS A 41 8.15 -17.72 11.97
C HIS A 41 6.62 -17.70 11.78
N GLU A 42 6.16 -17.39 10.56
CA GLU A 42 4.74 -17.41 10.23
C GLU A 42 4.21 -18.84 10.03
N ALA A 43 2.97 -19.07 10.46
CA ALA A 43 2.32 -20.36 10.26
C ALA A 43 2.10 -20.64 8.76
N GLU A 44 2.38 -21.88 8.31
CA GLU A 44 2.28 -22.26 6.89
C GLU A 44 0.89 -22.01 6.28
N ASN A 45 -0.17 -22.07 7.07
CA ASN A 45 -1.53 -21.84 6.65
C ASN A 45 -2.04 -20.42 6.89
N ALA A 46 -1.20 -19.47 7.37
CA ALA A 46 -1.60 -18.09 7.53
C ALA A 46 -1.93 -17.47 6.17
N MET A 47 -3.07 -16.80 6.05
CA MET A 47 -3.59 -16.21 4.81
C MET A 47 -4.01 -14.75 4.98
N ALA A 48 -3.83 -14.19 6.17
CA ALA A 48 -4.17 -12.80 6.49
C ALA A 48 -3.15 -12.23 7.47
N TRP A 49 -2.78 -10.98 7.28
CA TRP A 49 -1.81 -10.26 8.11
C TRP A 49 -0.44 -10.95 8.22
N VAL A 50 -0.05 -11.64 7.14
CA VAL A 50 1.23 -12.34 7.05
C VAL A 50 2.36 -11.35 6.90
N ASP A 51 3.41 -11.51 7.69
CA ASP A 51 4.57 -10.64 7.72
C ASP A 51 5.27 -10.52 6.37
N ILE A 52 5.85 -9.36 6.10
CA ILE A 52 6.65 -9.10 4.90
C ILE A 52 8.09 -8.81 5.29
N ASN A 53 9.00 -9.63 4.80
CA ASN A 53 10.40 -9.25 4.72
C ASN A 53 10.62 -8.48 3.40
N PRO A 54 10.87 -7.16 3.44
CA PRO A 54 10.97 -6.35 2.23
C PRO A 54 12.15 -6.74 1.33
N GLU A 55 13.26 -7.22 1.90
CA GLU A 55 14.43 -7.64 1.11
C GLU A 55 14.15 -8.95 0.38
N GLN A 56 13.48 -9.90 1.04
CA GLN A 56 13.03 -11.13 0.36
C GLN A 56 12.03 -10.81 -0.75
N LEU A 57 11.09 -9.89 -0.51
CA LEU A 57 10.10 -9.50 -1.51
C LEU A 57 10.75 -8.85 -2.75
N LYS A 58 11.79 -8.03 -2.57
CA LYS A 58 12.59 -7.47 -3.69
C LYS A 58 13.19 -8.58 -4.54
N LEU A 59 13.80 -9.60 -3.91
CA LEU A 59 14.37 -10.75 -4.61
C LEU A 59 13.31 -11.58 -5.36
N VAL A 60 12.11 -11.70 -4.78
CA VAL A 60 10.99 -12.37 -5.44
C VAL A 60 10.60 -11.61 -6.70
N TYR A 61 10.42 -10.30 -6.63
CA TYR A 61 10.10 -9.47 -7.79
C TYR A 61 11.19 -9.54 -8.87
N ASP A 62 12.47 -9.46 -8.49
CA ASP A 62 13.60 -9.60 -9.44
C ASP A 62 13.53 -10.90 -10.22
N ARG A 63 13.25 -12.02 -9.54
CA ARG A 63 13.12 -13.34 -10.16
C ARG A 63 11.94 -13.42 -11.12
N PHE A 64 10.76 -12.93 -10.69
CA PHE A 64 9.57 -12.93 -11.52
C PHE A 64 9.75 -12.12 -12.80
N VAL A 65 10.30 -10.90 -12.69
CA VAL A 65 10.54 -10.07 -13.87
C VAL A 65 11.61 -10.67 -14.78
N LYS A 66 12.71 -11.16 -14.22
CA LYS A 66 13.73 -11.85 -15.04
C LYS A 66 13.17 -13.06 -15.79
N GLN A 67 12.28 -13.83 -15.16
CA GLN A 67 11.64 -14.99 -15.76
C GLN A 67 10.61 -14.62 -16.83
N SER A 68 9.96 -13.46 -16.71
CA SER A 68 8.98 -12.99 -17.69
C SER A 68 9.63 -12.49 -19.00
N GLY A 69 10.93 -12.18 -18.99
CA GLY A 69 11.63 -11.56 -20.13
C GLY A 69 11.29 -10.08 -20.33
N ALA A 70 10.63 -9.43 -19.39
CA ALA A 70 10.34 -8.00 -19.45
C ALA A 70 11.62 -7.17 -19.21
N ASP A 71 11.79 -6.12 -19.98
CA ASP A 71 12.84 -5.13 -19.77
C ASP A 71 12.52 -4.20 -18.63
N VAL A 72 13.55 -3.78 -17.88
CA VAL A 72 13.41 -2.92 -16.70
C VAL A 72 14.34 -1.72 -16.81
N LEU A 73 13.81 -0.56 -16.51
CA LEU A 73 14.56 0.68 -16.39
C LEU A 73 14.44 1.24 -14.98
N PHE A 74 15.41 0.94 -14.12
CA PHE A 74 15.56 1.62 -12.82
C PHE A 74 16.11 3.02 -12.99
N PHE A 75 15.96 3.86 -11.95
CA PHE A 75 16.41 5.26 -11.94
C PHE A 75 15.83 6.10 -13.07
N THR A 76 14.62 5.74 -13.48
CA THR A 76 13.89 6.38 -14.58
C THR A 76 12.53 6.86 -14.07
N ARG A 77 12.15 8.08 -14.39
CA ARG A 77 10.89 8.69 -13.97
C ARG A 77 10.08 9.13 -15.17
N LEU A 78 8.75 9.00 -15.07
CA LEU A 78 7.84 9.67 -15.99
C LEU A 78 8.00 11.19 -15.82
N ALA A 79 8.24 11.89 -16.92
CA ALA A 79 8.45 13.35 -16.97
C ALA A 79 7.42 14.07 -17.85
N GLY A 80 6.69 13.33 -18.67
CA GLY A 80 5.65 13.86 -19.52
C GLY A 80 4.97 12.78 -20.35
N VAL A 81 3.89 13.18 -21.02
CA VAL A 81 3.10 12.35 -21.91
C VAL A 81 2.80 13.14 -23.18
N GLU A 82 3.01 12.54 -24.33
CA GLU A 82 2.59 13.07 -25.61
C GLU A 82 1.36 12.32 -26.12
N MET A 83 0.42 13.06 -26.68
CA MET A 83 -0.82 12.53 -27.17
C MET A 83 -0.89 12.63 -28.69
N SER A 84 -1.24 11.54 -29.38
CA SER A 84 -1.56 11.55 -30.80
C SER A 84 -2.98 12.06 -31.09
N SER A 85 -3.87 11.89 -30.13
CA SER A 85 -5.25 12.41 -30.13
C SER A 85 -5.76 12.56 -28.70
N LYS A 86 -7.00 13.06 -28.52
CA LYS A 86 -7.64 13.15 -27.19
C LYS A 86 -7.84 11.78 -26.50
N SER A 87 -7.74 10.69 -27.24
CA SER A 87 -8.03 9.34 -26.74
C SER A 87 -6.84 8.38 -26.84
N GLU A 88 -5.69 8.83 -27.34
CA GLU A 88 -4.54 7.95 -27.60
C GLU A 88 -3.23 8.60 -27.16
N VAL A 89 -2.51 7.91 -26.29
CA VAL A 89 -1.14 8.24 -25.90
C VAL A 89 -0.21 7.89 -27.09
N ASP A 90 0.65 8.84 -27.50
CA ASP A 90 1.67 8.60 -28.52
C ASP A 90 2.96 8.12 -27.87
N SER A 91 3.45 8.80 -26.86
CA SER A 91 4.70 8.44 -26.20
C SER A 91 4.77 8.93 -24.74
N LEU A 92 5.61 8.25 -23.96
CA LEU A 92 6.00 8.66 -22.63
C LEU A 92 7.34 9.38 -22.71
N ILE A 93 7.44 10.52 -22.07
CA ILE A 93 8.73 11.19 -21.86
C ILE A 93 9.28 10.74 -20.52
N LEU A 94 10.40 10.03 -20.57
CA LEU A 94 11.07 9.50 -19.39
C LEU A 94 12.35 10.27 -19.10
N ALA A 95 12.55 10.63 -17.84
CA ALA A 95 13.77 11.29 -17.35
C ALA A 95 14.69 10.26 -16.69
N SER A 96 15.94 10.25 -17.09
CA SER A 96 17.00 9.42 -16.50
C SER A 96 18.32 10.19 -16.47
N LYS A 97 19.43 9.55 -16.05
CA LYS A 97 20.78 10.15 -16.15
C LYS A 97 21.22 10.42 -17.60
N GLN A 98 20.59 9.79 -18.58
CA GLN A 98 20.85 10.03 -20.00
C GLN A 98 20.09 11.21 -20.58
N GLY A 99 19.26 11.89 -19.73
CA GLY A 99 18.40 12.97 -20.16
C GLY A 99 16.95 12.53 -20.35
N LEU A 100 16.25 13.21 -21.26
CA LEU A 100 14.85 12.91 -21.61
C LEU A 100 14.81 12.01 -22.84
N THR A 101 14.03 10.94 -22.77
CA THR A 101 13.86 9.99 -23.87
C THR A 101 12.37 9.70 -24.06
N ALA A 102 11.91 9.72 -25.32
CA ALA A 102 10.55 9.32 -25.69
C ALA A 102 10.47 7.80 -25.89
N TYR A 103 9.48 7.17 -25.27
CA TYR A 103 9.20 5.74 -25.39
C TYR A 103 7.81 5.54 -26.00
N LYS A 104 7.75 4.79 -27.11
CA LYS A 104 6.50 4.44 -27.80
C LYS A 104 6.11 3.00 -27.54
N ALA A 105 4.82 2.78 -27.33
CA ALA A 105 4.22 1.46 -27.17
C ALA A 105 2.86 1.40 -27.85
N LYS A 106 2.32 0.20 -28.02
CA LYS A 106 0.94 0.00 -28.51
C LYS A 106 -0.08 0.26 -27.41
N VAL A 107 0.26 -0.11 -26.17
CA VAL A 107 -0.57 0.03 -24.98
C VAL A 107 0.30 0.54 -23.83
N TYR A 108 -0.24 1.40 -23.01
CA TYR A 108 0.37 1.96 -21.82
C TYR A 108 -0.41 1.56 -20.59
N ILE A 109 0.28 1.17 -19.53
CA ILE A 109 -0.34 0.80 -18.26
C ILE A 109 0.21 1.69 -17.16
N ASP A 110 -0.65 2.49 -16.55
CA ASP A 110 -0.30 3.37 -15.43
C ASP A 110 -0.33 2.57 -14.11
N CYS A 111 0.85 2.27 -13.59
CA CYS A 111 1.06 1.67 -12.27
C CYS A 111 1.79 2.63 -11.33
N THR A 112 1.72 3.95 -11.55
CA THR A 112 2.42 4.97 -10.73
C THR A 112 1.86 5.06 -9.31
N GLY A 113 0.70 4.48 -9.06
CA GLY A 113 -0.01 4.52 -7.79
C GLY A 113 -0.88 5.77 -7.64
N ASP A 114 -0.44 6.92 -8.15
CA ASP A 114 -1.19 8.18 -8.12
C ASP A 114 -1.84 8.55 -9.45
N GLY A 115 -1.76 7.65 -10.46
CA GLY A 115 -2.36 7.86 -11.77
C GLY A 115 -1.71 9.00 -12.56
N ASP A 116 -0.40 9.20 -12.40
CA ASP A 116 0.31 10.33 -13.00
C ASP A 116 0.24 10.30 -14.52
N LEU A 117 0.48 9.13 -15.13
CA LEU A 117 0.40 8.95 -16.57
C LEU A 117 -1.02 9.28 -17.08
N ALA A 118 -2.04 8.72 -16.47
CA ALA A 118 -3.42 8.90 -16.89
C ALA A 118 -3.88 10.36 -16.71
N ALA A 119 -3.55 10.97 -15.57
CA ALA A 119 -3.90 12.36 -15.30
C ALA A 119 -3.19 13.34 -16.27
N TRP A 120 -1.91 13.12 -16.57
CA TRP A 120 -1.16 13.95 -17.50
C TRP A 120 -1.58 13.72 -18.95
N ALA A 121 -2.13 12.54 -19.27
CA ALA A 121 -2.79 12.29 -20.56
C ALA A 121 -4.18 12.95 -20.67
N GLY A 122 -4.71 13.53 -19.60
CA GLY A 122 -6.00 14.21 -19.57
C GLY A 122 -7.17 13.36 -19.11
N ALA A 123 -6.93 12.21 -18.48
CA ALA A 123 -7.99 11.40 -17.90
C ALA A 123 -8.67 12.13 -16.72
N ILE A 124 -9.97 11.93 -16.60
CA ILE A 124 -10.77 12.49 -15.49
C ILE A 124 -10.47 11.67 -14.23
N TYR A 125 -10.33 12.34 -13.09
CA TYR A 125 -10.06 11.70 -11.81
C TYR A 125 -10.73 12.42 -10.65
N GLU A 126 -10.82 11.74 -9.53
CA GLU A 126 -11.23 12.27 -8.22
C GLU A 126 -10.13 12.14 -7.20
N ILE A 127 -10.17 12.95 -6.14
CA ILE A 127 -9.24 12.91 -5.00
C ILE A 127 -10.02 13.06 -3.70
N GLY A 128 -9.59 12.33 -2.66
CA GLY A 128 -10.17 12.46 -1.33
C GLY A 128 -11.66 12.16 -1.25
N ASP A 129 -12.26 12.62 -0.17
CA ASP A 129 -13.70 12.61 0.04
C ASP A 129 -14.40 13.80 -0.64
N ARG A 130 -15.67 14.07 -0.29
CA ARG A 130 -16.45 15.22 -0.81
C ARG A 130 -15.83 16.58 -0.50
N ASN A 131 -14.95 16.65 0.50
CA ASN A 131 -14.21 17.85 0.91
C ASN A 131 -12.78 17.84 0.37
N HIS A 132 -12.45 16.90 -0.51
CA HIS A 132 -11.09 16.64 -1.02
C HIS A 132 -10.09 16.26 0.09
N THR A 133 -10.56 15.76 1.23
CA THR A 133 -9.72 15.25 2.31
C THR A 133 -9.19 13.88 1.93
N MET A 134 -7.87 13.74 1.82
CA MET A 134 -7.20 12.47 1.54
C MET A 134 -6.99 11.69 2.83
N GLN A 135 -6.89 10.36 2.69
CA GLN A 135 -6.49 9.50 3.80
C GLN A 135 -5.07 9.81 4.25
N SER A 136 -4.86 9.78 5.58
CA SER A 136 -3.53 10.00 6.17
C SER A 136 -2.50 8.99 5.64
N ALA A 137 -1.30 9.45 5.38
CA ALA A 137 -0.15 8.62 5.05
C ALA A 137 0.53 8.09 6.32
N THR A 138 1.42 7.11 6.17
CA THR A 138 2.31 6.63 7.24
C THR A 138 3.73 6.51 6.71
N HIS A 139 4.71 6.91 7.49
CA HIS A 139 6.11 6.65 7.19
C HIS A 139 6.57 5.43 7.98
N CYS A 140 6.54 4.26 7.35
CA CYS A 140 6.94 3.01 8.01
C CYS A 140 8.44 3.02 8.38
N PHE A 141 8.76 2.29 9.44
CA PHE A 141 10.14 2.18 9.94
C PHE A 141 10.37 0.81 10.58
N SER A 142 11.61 0.47 10.89
CA SER A 142 11.97 -0.72 11.65
C SER A 142 12.86 -0.40 12.85
N LEU A 143 12.66 -1.16 13.92
CA LEU A 143 13.51 -1.17 15.09
C LEU A 143 14.26 -2.51 15.16
N ALA A 144 15.56 -2.45 15.38
CA ALA A 144 16.41 -3.61 15.68
C ALA A 144 16.87 -3.59 17.13
N GLY A 145 17.42 -4.71 17.61
CA GLY A 145 17.80 -4.87 19.02
C GLY A 145 16.60 -5.13 19.93
N VAL A 146 15.51 -5.63 19.38
CA VAL A 146 14.29 -6.00 20.12
C VAL A 146 14.47 -7.36 20.76
N ASP A 147 14.16 -7.49 22.07
CA ASP A 147 14.01 -8.77 22.73
C ASP A 147 12.75 -9.47 22.25
N MET A 148 12.90 -10.44 21.33
CA MET A 148 11.77 -11.10 20.68
C MET A 148 10.94 -11.96 21.65
N PHE A 149 11.54 -12.49 22.72
CA PHE A 149 10.79 -13.22 23.74
C PHE A 149 9.86 -12.27 24.50
N GLN A 150 10.39 -11.14 24.98
CA GLN A 150 9.62 -10.14 25.69
C GLN A 150 8.57 -9.47 24.78
N TYR A 151 8.88 -9.31 23.49
CA TYR A 151 7.95 -8.81 22.48
C TYR A 151 6.77 -9.77 22.29
N THR A 152 7.03 -11.08 22.13
CA THR A 152 5.99 -12.07 21.83
C THR A 152 5.14 -12.40 23.07
N MET A 153 5.79 -12.47 24.25
CA MET A 153 5.12 -12.83 25.51
C MET A 153 4.56 -11.62 26.26
N GLY A 154 4.89 -10.42 25.81
CA GLY A 154 4.47 -9.16 26.41
C GLY A 154 3.08 -8.71 25.95
N VAL A 155 2.75 -7.47 26.27
CA VAL A 155 1.49 -6.84 25.84
C VAL A 155 1.53 -6.61 24.32
N ARG A 156 0.47 -7.04 23.63
CA ARG A 156 0.35 -6.82 22.17
C ARG A 156 0.30 -5.33 21.85
N LEU A 157 1.24 -4.88 21.04
CA LEU A 157 1.31 -3.51 20.55
C LEU A 157 0.31 -3.34 19.40
N HIS A 158 -0.89 -2.88 19.68
CA HIS A 158 -1.86 -2.57 18.64
C HIS A 158 -2.86 -1.53 19.13
N GLY A 159 -3.35 -0.67 18.25
CA GLY A 159 -4.30 0.38 18.60
C GLY A 159 -5.68 -0.12 19.04
N ASP A 160 -6.05 -1.36 18.75
CA ASP A 160 -7.29 -1.99 19.25
C ASP A 160 -7.16 -2.64 20.63
N ASN A 161 -5.92 -2.80 21.13
CA ASN A 161 -5.66 -3.34 22.45
C ASN A 161 -5.56 -2.23 23.49
N THR A 162 -6.54 -2.14 24.39
CA THR A 162 -6.61 -1.11 25.43
C THR A 162 -5.47 -1.17 26.45
N GLU A 163 -4.75 -2.30 26.55
CA GLU A 163 -3.57 -2.46 27.40
C GLU A 163 -2.27 -2.07 26.67
N SER A 164 -2.35 -1.73 25.38
CA SER A 164 -1.19 -1.32 24.60
C SER A 164 -0.52 -0.08 25.20
N PRO A 165 0.84 -0.08 25.30
CA PRO A 165 1.58 1.09 25.78
C PRO A 165 1.28 2.39 25.03
N ILE A 166 0.73 2.31 23.82
CA ILE A 166 0.39 3.48 23.00
C ILE A 166 -0.52 4.46 23.76
N TYR A 167 -1.43 3.97 24.59
CA TYR A 167 -2.36 4.82 25.33
C TYR A 167 -1.67 5.60 26.45
N GLU A 168 -0.70 4.99 27.14
CA GLU A 168 0.12 5.70 28.14
C GLU A 168 1.07 6.70 27.47
N ILE A 169 1.64 6.33 26.32
CA ILE A 169 2.47 7.21 25.50
C ILE A 169 1.70 8.47 25.12
N LEU A 170 0.49 8.32 24.56
CA LEU A 170 -0.38 9.43 24.20
C LEU A 170 -0.74 10.31 25.41
N LYS A 171 -1.14 9.68 26.52
CA LYS A 171 -1.50 10.38 27.75
C LYS A 171 -0.33 11.18 28.33
N SER A 172 0.89 10.75 28.11
CA SER A 172 2.08 11.42 28.65
C SER A 172 2.34 12.79 28.04
N GLY A 173 1.93 13.03 26.80
CA GLY A 173 2.20 14.23 26.03
C GLY A 173 3.69 14.49 25.72
N LYS A 174 4.58 13.52 26.02
CA LYS A 174 6.03 13.68 25.84
C LYS A 174 6.51 13.52 24.39
N TYR A 175 5.70 12.89 23.56
CA TYR A 175 6.03 12.53 22.18
C TYR A 175 5.04 13.18 21.21
N PRO A 176 5.19 14.49 20.94
CA PRO A 176 4.16 15.29 20.27
C PRO A 176 3.87 14.90 18.82
N LEU A 177 4.73 14.08 18.18
CA LEU A 177 4.46 13.56 16.84
C LEU A 177 3.65 12.26 16.84
N ILE A 178 3.46 11.63 18.00
CA ILE A 178 2.58 10.47 18.19
C ILE A 178 1.21 11.03 18.60
N GLU A 179 0.34 11.27 17.60
CA GLU A 179 -0.92 12.00 17.79
C GLU A 179 -2.13 11.06 17.95
N ASP A 180 -1.99 9.79 17.60
CA ASP A 180 -3.06 8.79 17.64
C ASP A 180 -2.56 7.40 18.03
N ASN A 181 -3.50 6.47 18.18
CA ASN A 181 -3.23 5.10 18.58
C ASN A 181 -2.92 4.16 17.42
N HIS A 182 -2.69 4.65 16.20
CA HIS A 182 -2.33 3.81 15.07
C HIS A 182 -0.94 3.19 15.28
N LEU A 183 -0.93 1.94 15.66
CA LEU A 183 0.27 1.17 15.97
C LEU A 183 0.10 -0.26 15.48
N CYS A 184 0.52 -0.51 14.25
CA CYS A 184 0.62 -1.83 13.65
C CYS A 184 2.08 -2.20 13.49
N GLN A 185 2.43 -3.44 13.85
CA GLN A 185 3.81 -3.89 13.78
C GLN A 185 3.87 -5.39 13.50
N ASN A 186 4.95 -5.81 12.86
CA ASN A 186 5.18 -7.20 12.50
C ASN A 186 6.68 -7.52 12.60
N PRO A 187 7.07 -8.70 13.12
CA PRO A 187 8.46 -9.13 13.11
C PRO A 187 8.91 -9.46 11.68
N VAL A 188 10.14 -9.07 11.34
CA VAL A 188 10.73 -9.33 10.02
C VAL A 188 11.82 -10.38 10.09
N GLY A 189 12.38 -10.56 11.30
CA GLY A 189 13.46 -11.49 11.56
C GLY A 189 13.95 -11.37 12.99
N PRO A 190 14.97 -12.14 13.39
CA PRO A 190 15.49 -12.12 14.76
C PRO A 190 15.88 -10.71 15.22
N GLY A 191 15.24 -10.23 16.29
CA GLY A 191 15.51 -8.93 16.89
C GLY A 191 15.05 -7.71 16.07
N VAL A 192 14.27 -7.89 15.00
CA VAL A 192 13.82 -6.81 14.15
C VAL A 192 12.29 -6.80 14.03
N VAL A 193 11.69 -5.66 14.36
CA VAL A 193 10.23 -5.40 14.23
C VAL A 193 10.03 -4.20 13.32
N GLN A 194 9.13 -4.33 12.37
CA GLN A 194 8.76 -3.30 11.41
C GLN A 194 7.40 -2.71 11.77
N PHE A 195 7.25 -1.40 11.59
CA PHE A 195 6.11 -0.63 12.05
C PHE A 195 5.40 0.09 10.91
N ASN A 196 4.08 -0.02 10.90
CA ASN A 196 3.16 0.87 10.21
C ASN A 196 2.41 1.63 11.32
N ALA A 197 2.99 2.74 11.76
CA ALA A 197 2.56 3.44 12.97
C ALA A 197 2.52 4.96 12.78
N GLY A 198 1.54 5.60 13.42
CA GLY A 198 1.27 7.02 13.30
C GLY A 198 0.64 7.42 11.98
N HIS A 199 0.01 8.58 11.97
CA HIS A 199 -0.58 9.17 10.77
C HIS A 199 0.08 10.51 10.45
N ILE A 200 0.24 10.79 9.17
CA ILE A 200 0.75 12.06 8.65
C ILE A 200 -0.29 12.58 7.66
N ASN A 201 -0.97 13.65 8.02
CA ASN A 201 -1.91 14.32 7.14
C ASN A 201 -1.12 15.12 6.08
N VAL A 202 -1.35 14.81 4.82
CA VAL A 202 -0.58 15.36 3.70
C VAL A 202 -1.40 15.32 2.41
N ASN A 203 -1.33 16.38 1.62
CA ASN A 203 -1.74 16.29 0.23
C ASN A 203 -0.64 15.54 -0.55
N THR A 204 -0.94 14.31 -0.94
CA THR A 204 0.01 13.40 -1.58
C THR A 204 0.37 13.78 -3.02
N LEU A 205 -0.27 14.82 -3.56
CA LEU A 205 0.01 15.38 -4.88
C LEU A 205 0.80 16.71 -4.81
N ASP A 206 1.26 17.09 -3.61
CA ASP A 206 2.06 18.29 -3.35
C ASP A 206 3.49 17.88 -2.94
N ASP A 207 4.47 18.16 -3.80
CA ASP A 207 5.86 17.75 -3.60
C ASP A 207 6.48 18.33 -2.33
N LYS A 208 6.10 19.56 -1.95
CA LYS A 208 6.62 20.21 -0.74
C LYS A 208 6.07 19.51 0.50
N GLN A 209 4.76 19.26 0.54
CA GLN A 209 4.14 18.55 1.64
C GLN A 209 4.65 17.10 1.76
N LEU A 210 4.87 16.41 0.64
CA LEU A 210 5.49 15.07 0.64
C LEU A 210 6.91 15.11 1.23
N SER A 211 7.70 16.12 0.87
CA SER A 211 9.07 16.30 1.39
C SER A 211 9.05 16.54 2.91
N ASP A 212 8.18 17.42 3.38
CA ASP A 212 8.01 17.71 4.80
C ASP A 212 7.50 16.49 5.57
N ALA A 213 6.58 15.72 4.98
CA ALA A 213 6.06 14.46 5.55
C ALA A 213 7.16 13.40 5.73
N MET A 214 8.09 13.28 4.77
CA MET A 214 9.23 12.38 4.88
C MET A 214 10.18 12.77 6.02
N ILE A 215 10.44 14.08 6.20
CA ILE A 215 11.27 14.58 7.32
C ILE A 215 10.57 14.34 8.65
N ARG A 216 9.29 14.74 8.76
CA ARG A 216 8.43 14.51 9.94
C ARG A 216 8.34 13.04 10.31
N GLY A 217 8.22 12.15 9.31
CA GLY A 217 8.10 10.70 9.52
C GLY A 217 9.34 10.08 10.13
N ARG A 218 10.55 10.55 9.77
CA ARG A 218 11.81 10.11 10.40
C ARG A 218 11.89 10.53 11.85
N GLU A 219 11.48 11.75 12.15
CA GLU A 219 11.42 12.26 13.52
C GLU A 219 10.39 11.49 14.36
N MET A 220 9.23 11.19 13.78
CA MET A 220 8.21 10.35 14.41
C MET A 220 8.74 8.95 14.72
N ALA A 221 9.49 8.32 13.81
CA ALA A 221 10.12 7.02 14.04
C ALA A 221 11.08 7.05 15.25
N ASN A 222 11.83 8.14 15.41
CA ASN A 222 12.69 8.33 16.58
C ASN A 222 11.87 8.49 17.87
N GLN A 223 10.76 9.25 17.83
CA GLN A 223 9.86 9.37 18.99
C GLN A 223 9.22 8.03 19.36
N TYR A 224 8.79 7.22 18.38
CA TYR A 224 8.29 5.86 18.65
C TYR A 224 9.35 4.99 19.32
N LYS A 225 10.61 5.03 18.87
CA LYS A 225 11.71 4.32 19.50
C LYS A 225 11.87 4.74 20.98
N GLU A 226 11.96 6.03 21.27
CA GLU A 226 12.12 6.56 22.64
C GLU A 226 10.92 6.22 23.52
N ALA A 227 9.71 6.34 22.99
CA ALA A 227 8.50 5.99 23.68
C ALA A 227 8.44 4.50 24.04
N LEU A 228 8.75 3.61 23.09
CA LEU A 228 8.76 2.16 23.33
C LEU A 228 9.89 1.75 24.29
N GLN A 229 11.06 2.41 24.26
CA GLN A 229 12.11 2.22 25.24
C GLN A 229 11.63 2.58 26.67
N ALA A 230 10.85 3.65 26.82
CA ALA A 230 10.36 4.10 28.12
C ALA A 230 9.15 3.28 28.62
N TYR A 231 8.21 2.95 27.77
CA TYR A 231 6.91 2.36 28.15
C TYR A 231 6.82 0.85 27.88
N HIS A 232 7.76 0.27 27.13
CA HIS A 232 7.86 -1.16 26.89
C HIS A 232 9.33 -1.63 26.92
N SER A 233 10.03 -1.21 27.98
CA SER A 233 11.50 -1.35 28.10
C SER A 233 12.00 -2.81 28.07
N LYS A 234 11.20 -3.78 28.53
CA LYS A 234 11.61 -5.20 28.50
C LYS A 234 11.86 -5.68 27.08
N ALA A 235 11.02 -5.30 26.14
CA ALA A 235 11.19 -5.69 24.74
C ALA A 235 12.06 -4.71 23.95
N PHE A 236 11.94 -3.39 24.21
CA PHE A 236 12.55 -2.36 23.37
C PHE A 236 13.66 -1.55 24.06
N GLY A 237 14.08 -1.90 25.28
CA GLY A 237 15.06 -1.12 26.04
C GLY A 237 16.40 -0.91 25.32
N HIS A 238 16.79 -1.82 24.46
CA HIS A 238 18.00 -1.74 23.62
C HIS A 238 17.72 -1.49 22.15
N ALA A 239 16.46 -1.23 21.79
CA ALA A 239 16.08 -1.04 20.41
C ALA A 239 16.66 0.27 19.83
N PHE A 240 16.96 0.25 18.54
CA PHE A 240 17.37 1.42 17.78
C PHE A 240 16.67 1.44 16.43
N VAL A 241 16.52 2.64 15.84
CA VAL A 241 15.97 2.76 14.48
C VAL A 241 16.95 2.13 13.50
N ASN A 242 16.55 1.02 12.91
CA ASN A 242 17.36 0.29 11.93
C ASN A 242 17.18 0.89 10.54
N ASN A 243 15.93 1.18 10.15
CA ASN A 243 15.62 1.72 8.84
C ASN A 243 14.31 2.53 8.87
N THR A 244 14.18 3.49 7.97
CA THR A 244 12.93 4.17 7.64
C THR A 244 12.62 4.00 6.17
N ALA A 245 11.36 3.95 5.80
CA ALA A 245 10.93 3.73 4.43
C ALA A 245 11.53 4.76 3.46
N GLN A 246 11.87 4.32 2.27
CA GLN A 246 12.35 5.19 1.18
C GLN A 246 11.22 5.97 0.52
N LEU A 247 9.98 5.46 0.62
CA LEU A 247 8.76 6.09 0.15
C LEU A 247 7.78 6.26 1.30
N LEU A 248 7.09 7.39 1.33
CA LEU A 248 5.96 7.59 2.22
C LEU A 248 4.87 6.55 1.89
N GLY A 249 4.28 5.95 2.91
CA GLY A 249 3.16 5.02 2.78
C GLY A 249 1.87 5.76 2.42
N VAL A 250 1.78 6.21 1.19
CA VAL A 250 0.63 6.93 0.63
C VAL A 250 -0.54 5.97 0.46
N ARG A 251 -1.65 6.27 1.13
CA ARG A 251 -2.89 5.48 1.03
C ARG A 251 -3.81 5.98 -0.08
N GLU A 252 -3.79 7.27 -0.37
CA GLU A 252 -4.68 7.88 -1.35
C GLU A 252 -3.94 8.91 -2.21
N GLY A 253 -4.23 8.89 -3.51
CA GLY A 253 -3.88 9.86 -4.50
C GLY A 253 -5.08 10.07 -5.44
N ARG A 254 -4.86 10.11 -6.75
CA ARG A 254 -5.94 10.17 -7.73
C ARG A 254 -6.63 8.82 -7.90
N ARG A 255 -7.93 8.82 -8.03
CA ARG A 255 -8.74 7.71 -8.53
C ARG A 255 -9.18 8.05 -9.94
N ILE A 256 -8.61 7.37 -10.92
CA ILE A 256 -8.89 7.63 -12.34
C ILE A 256 -10.29 7.08 -12.69
N LEU A 257 -11.16 7.89 -13.25
CA LEU A 257 -12.51 7.44 -13.62
C LEU A 257 -12.45 6.53 -14.86
N GLY A 258 -12.83 5.29 -14.66
CA GLY A 258 -12.90 4.26 -15.69
C GLY A 258 -14.30 4.15 -16.33
N ASP A 259 -14.45 3.20 -17.25
CA ASP A 259 -15.73 2.84 -17.84
C ASP A 259 -16.73 2.29 -16.81
N TYR A 260 -16.23 1.88 -15.65
CA TYR A 260 -16.99 1.56 -14.46
C TYR A 260 -16.35 2.17 -13.23
N VAL A 261 -17.17 2.66 -12.30
CA VAL A 261 -16.74 3.10 -10.97
C VAL A 261 -17.23 2.06 -9.97
N LEU A 262 -16.32 1.32 -9.35
CA LEU A 262 -16.67 0.36 -8.32
C LEU A 262 -17.14 1.10 -7.06
N THR A 263 -18.28 0.69 -6.50
CA THR A 263 -18.97 1.44 -5.44
C THR A 263 -19.10 0.64 -4.14
N LEU A 264 -19.37 1.37 -3.04
CA LEU A 264 -19.70 0.74 -1.76
C LEU A 264 -20.96 -0.15 -1.86
N ASP A 265 -21.91 0.19 -2.75
CA ASP A 265 -23.09 -0.64 -2.95
C ASP A 265 -22.74 -1.97 -3.64
N ASP A 266 -21.77 -1.97 -4.55
CA ASP A 266 -21.22 -3.22 -5.12
C ASP A 266 -20.58 -4.09 -4.05
N PHE A 267 -19.80 -3.46 -3.15
CA PHE A 267 -19.19 -4.12 -1.99
C PHE A 267 -20.27 -4.76 -1.09
N LYS A 268 -21.28 -3.98 -0.68
CA LYS A 268 -22.37 -4.45 0.18
C LYS A 268 -23.20 -5.56 -0.46
N ALA A 269 -23.42 -5.47 -1.77
CA ALA A 269 -24.16 -6.47 -2.53
C ALA A 269 -23.36 -7.75 -2.84
N ARG A 270 -22.05 -7.82 -2.48
CA ARG A 270 -21.15 -8.91 -2.90
C ARG A 270 -21.20 -9.14 -4.40
N ARG A 271 -21.31 -8.03 -5.16
CA ARG A 271 -21.60 -8.07 -6.58
C ARG A 271 -20.62 -8.92 -7.36
N GLN A 272 -21.15 -9.69 -8.32
CA GLN A 272 -20.38 -10.39 -9.34
C GLN A 272 -20.51 -9.62 -10.67
N PHE A 273 -19.46 -9.68 -11.49
CA PHE A 273 -19.41 -8.99 -12.77
C PHE A 273 -19.09 -9.96 -13.89
N PRO A 274 -19.68 -9.79 -15.10
CA PRO A 274 -19.36 -10.65 -16.24
C PRO A 274 -17.91 -10.48 -16.74
N ASP A 275 -17.27 -9.34 -16.45
CA ASP A 275 -15.88 -9.01 -16.76
C ASP A 275 -14.97 -9.05 -15.52
N GLU A 276 -15.26 -9.94 -14.58
CA GLU A 276 -14.53 -10.06 -13.30
C GLU A 276 -13.10 -10.56 -13.51
N ILE A 277 -12.10 -9.81 -13.05
CA ILE A 277 -10.67 -10.17 -13.12
C ILE A 277 -10.16 -10.86 -11.86
N GLY A 278 -10.91 -10.78 -10.78
CA GLY A 278 -10.61 -11.36 -9.49
C GLY A 278 -11.65 -10.97 -8.45
N ARG A 279 -11.43 -11.41 -7.22
CA ARG A 279 -12.33 -11.12 -6.10
C ARG A 279 -11.60 -10.46 -4.96
N ASN A 280 -12.30 -9.64 -4.19
CA ASN A 280 -11.78 -8.92 -3.03
C ASN A 280 -12.61 -9.23 -1.79
N SER A 281 -11.93 -9.58 -0.69
CA SER A 281 -12.52 -9.81 0.64
C SER A 281 -11.99 -8.85 1.70
N TYR A 282 -11.11 -7.91 1.32
CA TYR A 282 -10.59 -6.93 2.27
C TYR A 282 -11.69 -5.93 2.65
N TYR A 283 -11.75 -5.56 3.92
CA TYR A 283 -12.76 -4.63 4.43
C TYR A 283 -12.54 -3.19 3.93
N VAL A 284 -13.53 -2.32 4.15
CA VAL A 284 -13.41 -0.89 3.87
C VAL A 284 -12.55 -0.26 4.97
N ASP A 285 -11.33 0.10 4.62
CA ASP A 285 -10.28 0.60 5.51
C ASP A 285 -9.92 2.05 5.16
N ILE A 286 -10.58 2.98 5.83
CA ILE A 286 -10.43 4.42 5.60
C ILE A 286 -9.71 5.08 6.77
N HIS A 287 -8.54 5.63 6.52
CA HIS A 287 -7.72 6.33 7.51
C HIS A 287 -8.05 7.83 7.57
N ILE A 288 -9.30 8.13 7.92
CA ILE A 288 -9.80 9.46 8.24
C ILE A 288 -10.49 9.37 9.61
N PRO A 289 -10.25 10.30 10.54
CA PRO A 289 -10.88 10.28 11.86
C PRO A 289 -12.41 10.20 11.76
N GLY A 290 -13.02 9.27 12.51
CA GLY A 290 -14.47 9.07 12.54
C GLY A 290 -15.04 8.22 11.40
N SER A 291 -14.21 7.66 10.52
CA SER A 291 -14.67 6.72 9.50
C SER A 291 -15.04 5.37 10.11
N GLU A 292 -16.10 4.75 9.59
CA GLU A 292 -16.52 3.40 9.96
C GLU A 292 -15.91 2.37 9.01
N SER A 293 -15.46 1.25 9.56
CA SER A 293 -15.02 0.09 8.78
C SER A 293 -16.22 -0.81 8.46
N VAL A 294 -16.32 -1.26 7.21
CA VAL A 294 -17.35 -2.21 6.76
C VAL A 294 -16.65 -3.52 6.41
N HIS A 295 -17.00 -4.58 7.10
CA HIS A 295 -16.33 -5.88 7.00
C HIS A 295 -17.18 -6.90 6.23
N TYR A 296 -16.49 -7.90 5.69
CA TYR A 296 -17.10 -9.13 5.18
C TYR A 296 -17.21 -10.21 6.25
N GLY A 297 -18.23 -11.04 6.13
CA GLY A 297 -18.27 -12.33 6.79
C GLY A 297 -17.31 -13.34 6.13
N LYS A 298 -17.10 -14.46 6.81
CA LYS A 298 -16.30 -15.58 6.31
C LYS A 298 -16.90 -16.16 5.03
N GLY A 299 -16.08 -16.36 4.00
CA GLY A 299 -16.51 -16.83 2.67
C GLY A 299 -17.09 -15.73 1.77
N GLU A 300 -17.21 -14.50 2.27
CA GLU A 300 -17.77 -13.39 1.49
C GLU A 300 -16.69 -12.60 0.73
N SER A 301 -17.06 -12.10 -0.44
CA SER A 301 -16.22 -11.27 -1.30
C SER A 301 -17.06 -10.62 -2.40
N HIS A 302 -16.53 -9.58 -3.04
CA HIS A 302 -17.11 -9.01 -4.27
C HIS A 302 -16.13 -9.17 -5.44
N GLY A 303 -16.65 -9.08 -6.66
CA GLY A 303 -15.85 -9.09 -7.88
C GLY A 303 -15.14 -7.78 -8.14
N ILE A 304 -14.01 -7.85 -8.80
CA ILE A 304 -13.28 -6.70 -9.34
C ILE A 304 -13.50 -6.69 -10.86
N PRO A 305 -14.29 -5.77 -11.43
CA PRO A 305 -14.53 -5.76 -12.88
C PRO A 305 -13.34 -5.15 -13.65
N TYR A 306 -13.04 -5.69 -14.83
CA TYR A 306 -11.97 -5.17 -15.71
C TYR A 306 -12.15 -3.70 -16.05
N ARG A 307 -13.38 -3.24 -16.24
CA ARG A 307 -13.71 -1.85 -16.61
C ARG A 307 -13.29 -0.78 -15.60
N ILE A 308 -12.83 -1.13 -14.39
CA ILE A 308 -12.21 -0.16 -13.49
C ILE A 308 -10.78 0.17 -13.88
N LEU A 309 -10.17 -0.63 -14.77
CA LEU A 309 -8.82 -0.46 -15.27
C LEU A 309 -8.78 0.35 -16.58
N THR A 310 -9.93 0.62 -17.22
CA THR A 310 -10.02 1.30 -18.51
C THR A 310 -10.41 2.76 -18.31
N PRO A 311 -9.47 3.73 -18.36
CA PRO A 311 -9.79 5.16 -18.23
C PRO A 311 -10.78 5.58 -19.30
N LYS A 312 -11.86 6.25 -18.89
CA LYS A 312 -12.97 6.61 -19.77
C LYS A 312 -12.50 7.46 -20.96
N GLY A 313 -12.76 6.97 -22.16
CA GLY A 313 -12.45 7.67 -23.41
C GLY A 313 -11.05 7.42 -23.96
N PHE A 314 -10.26 6.57 -23.35
CA PHE A 314 -8.93 6.17 -23.85
C PHE A 314 -8.98 4.81 -24.57
N LYS A 315 -8.14 4.64 -25.60
CA LYS A 315 -8.08 3.43 -26.42
C LYS A 315 -6.87 2.55 -26.10
N ASN A 316 -5.75 3.15 -25.69
CA ASN A 316 -4.47 2.47 -25.47
C ASN A 316 -3.85 2.74 -24.12
N LEU A 317 -4.66 3.16 -23.13
CA LEU A 317 -4.24 3.44 -21.78
C LEU A 317 -5.05 2.59 -20.79
N LEU A 318 -4.36 1.92 -19.89
CA LEU A 318 -4.92 1.23 -18.73
C LEU A 318 -4.36 1.82 -17.44
N VAL A 319 -5.06 1.63 -16.34
CA VAL A 319 -4.58 1.91 -15.00
C VAL A 319 -4.64 0.64 -14.16
N ALA A 320 -3.69 0.44 -13.25
CA ALA A 320 -3.72 -0.70 -12.35
C ALA A 320 -3.17 -0.34 -10.97
N GLY A 321 -3.81 -0.88 -9.93
CA GLY A 321 -3.41 -0.64 -8.55
C GLY A 321 -4.19 0.49 -7.89
N ARG A 322 -3.53 1.27 -7.04
CA ARG A 322 -4.14 2.28 -6.17
C ARG A 322 -4.95 3.36 -6.91
N CYS A 323 -4.60 3.66 -8.16
CA CYS A 323 -5.31 4.66 -8.98
C CYS A 323 -6.54 4.14 -9.75
N ALA A 324 -6.92 2.86 -9.58
CA ALA A 324 -8.07 2.25 -10.26
C ALA A 324 -9.40 2.93 -9.88
N SER A 325 -10.38 2.81 -10.77
CA SER A 325 -11.67 3.52 -10.68
C SER A 325 -12.57 2.97 -9.58
N SER A 326 -12.83 3.78 -8.57
CA SER A 326 -13.75 3.44 -7.47
C SER A 326 -14.30 4.69 -6.79
N ASP A 327 -15.37 4.54 -6.01
CA ASP A 327 -15.76 5.56 -5.06
C ASP A 327 -14.77 5.63 -3.88
N HIS A 328 -14.85 6.70 -3.09
CA HIS A 328 -13.93 6.95 -1.99
C HIS A 328 -13.94 5.84 -0.92
N LEU A 329 -15.10 5.23 -0.62
CA LEU A 329 -15.22 4.25 0.44
C LEU A 329 -14.68 2.88 0.03
N VAL A 330 -15.11 2.35 -1.13
CA VAL A 330 -14.61 1.05 -1.59
C VAL A 330 -13.13 1.12 -2.01
N TYR A 331 -12.63 2.31 -2.31
CA TYR A 331 -11.22 2.56 -2.52
C TYR A 331 -10.35 2.05 -1.37
N GLY A 332 -10.77 2.29 -0.11
CA GLY A 332 -10.08 1.77 1.07
C GLY A 332 -9.92 0.24 1.07
N SER A 333 -10.84 -0.45 0.40
CA SER A 333 -10.82 -1.91 0.28
C SER A 333 -9.93 -2.40 -0.88
N ILE A 334 -9.99 -1.77 -2.05
CA ILE A 334 -9.32 -2.30 -3.26
C ILE A 334 -7.87 -1.83 -3.44
N ARG A 335 -7.40 -0.80 -2.71
CA ARG A 335 -6.05 -0.23 -2.84
C ARG A 335 -4.94 -1.10 -2.25
N VAL A 336 -5.27 -2.13 -1.49
CA VAL A 336 -4.27 -2.96 -0.81
C VAL A 336 -3.47 -3.81 -1.80
N MET A 337 -2.25 -4.18 -1.40
CA MET A 337 -1.27 -4.82 -2.29
C MET A 337 -1.78 -6.07 -2.98
N THR A 338 -2.60 -6.89 -2.31
CA THR A 338 -3.19 -8.11 -2.88
C THR A 338 -4.05 -7.81 -4.11
N ASN A 339 -4.93 -6.81 -4.01
CA ASN A 339 -5.75 -6.36 -5.13
C ASN A 339 -4.92 -5.69 -6.23
N CYS A 340 -3.89 -4.92 -5.85
CA CYS A 340 -3.00 -4.28 -6.83
C CYS A 340 -2.27 -5.32 -7.69
N LEU A 341 -1.85 -6.45 -7.11
CA LEU A 341 -1.23 -7.55 -7.87
C LEU A 341 -2.23 -8.18 -8.87
N VAL A 342 -3.48 -8.42 -8.45
CA VAL A 342 -4.54 -8.94 -9.33
C VAL A 342 -4.84 -7.98 -10.47
N MET A 343 -4.97 -6.68 -10.17
CA MET A 343 -5.19 -5.66 -11.20
C MET A 343 -4.03 -5.55 -12.18
N GLY A 344 -2.78 -5.62 -11.68
CA GLY A 344 -1.59 -5.57 -12.51
C GLY A 344 -1.44 -6.78 -13.44
N GLU A 345 -1.88 -7.98 -13.02
CA GLU A 345 -1.89 -9.18 -13.87
C GLU A 345 -2.93 -9.08 -14.97
N ALA A 346 -4.07 -8.45 -14.68
CA ALA A 346 -5.18 -8.33 -15.64
C ALA A 346 -5.00 -7.22 -16.68
N ALA A 347 -4.23 -6.18 -16.33
CA ALA A 347 -3.95 -5.07 -17.23
C ALA A 347 -2.91 -5.43 -18.30
#